data_530ca8ac42f0277c9ca3dc5ec131bf34
#
_entry.id   530ca8ac42f0277c9ca3dc5ec131bf34
#
_cell.length_a   1.000
_cell.length_b   1.000
_cell.length_c   1.000
_cell.angle_alpha   90.00
_cell.angle_beta   90.00
_cell.angle_gamma   90.00
#
_symmetry.space_group_name_H-M   'P 1'
#
loop_
_entity.id
_entity.type
_entity.pdbx_description
1 polymer ?
#
loop_
_entity_poly.entity_id
_entity_poly.type
_entity_poly.pdbx_seq_one_letter_code
_entity_poly.pdbx_strand_id
1 'polypeptide(L)'
;MTRLLAAIWLLLLAFATPAAAQKFPENNGSPVVDQAGILTPAQVVDLQSKAQALSASSGRAFAVATVKSLDGQPIETYGYQLLRYWKLGSAKNNDGVLLVVAPTERKVTIATGYGAGDYMTDAMSGIIIREQIIPHFKQNPPDYGGGIEAGADAIIKQMSLPPEEAQKNAASAGAAQKEWRQSSGGDVSVVFILMIVAFIGLSVMRRATGICSLS
;
A
#
# COMPACT_ATOMS: atom_id res chain seq x y z
N MET A 1 16.30 50.53 -6.20
CA MET A 1 15.82 49.45 -5.33
C MET A 1 14.46 48.89 -5.79
N THR A 2 13.48 49.69 -6.13
CA THR A 2 12.14 49.26 -6.58
C THR A 2 12.13 48.40 -7.85
N ARG A 3 13.01 48.67 -8.82
CA ARG A 3 13.09 47.90 -10.09
C ARG A 3 13.68 46.49 -9.87
N LEU A 4 14.61 46.34 -8.92
CA LEU A 4 15.18 45.03 -8.53
C LEU A 4 14.15 44.17 -7.79
N LEU A 5 13.38 44.75 -6.89
CA LEU A 5 12.30 44.06 -6.18
C LEU A 5 11.18 43.60 -7.14
N ALA A 6 10.83 44.44 -8.13
CA ALA A 6 9.84 44.05 -9.14
C ALA A 6 10.35 42.92 -10.05
N ALA A 7 11.64 42.87 -10.39
CA ALA A 7 12.21 41.77 -11.15
C ALA A 7 12.22 40.44 -10.36
N ILE A 8 12.51 40.49 -9.05
CA ILE A 8 12.46 39.30 -8.17
C ILE A 8 11.02 38.78 -8.03
N TRP A 9 10.02 39.66 -7.90
CA TRP A 9 8.62 39.28 -7.85
C TRP A 9 8.13 38.64 -9.16
N LEU A 10 8.55 39.15 -10.32
CA LEU A 10 8.26 38.57 -11.62
C LEU A 10 8.92 37.19 -11.80
N LEU A 11 10.12 37.02 -11.29
CA LEU A 11 10.83 35.74 -11.33
C LEU A 11 10.14 34.68 -10.42
N LEU A 12 9.63 35.04 -9.24
CA LEU A 12 8.89 34.19 -8.36
C LEU A 12 7.54 33.74 -8.93
N LEU A 13 6.85 34.62 -9.68
CA LEU A 13 5.61 34.29 -10.37
C LEU A 13 5.82 33.30 -11.54
N ALA A 14 6.99 33.28 -12.17
CA ALA A 14 7.31 32.35 -13.25
C ALA A 14 7.50 30.91 -12.79
N PHE A 15 7.73 30.66 -11.49
CA PHE A 15 7.84 29.33 -10.89
C PHE A 15 6.53 28.79 -10.30
N ALA A 16 5.42 29.53 -10.41
CA ALA A 16 4.10 29.03 -10.04
C ALA A 16 3.64 28.02 -11.10
N THR A 17 4.18 26.79 -11.06
CA THR A 17 3.63 25.68 -11.83
C THR A 17 2.22 25.40 -11.31
N PRO A 18 1.19 25.37 -12.20
CA PRO A 18 -0.14 24.97 -11.75
C PRO A 18 -0.04 23.57 -11.14
N ALA A 19 -0.38 23.40 -9.88
CA ALA A 19 -0.59 22.08 -9.28
C ALA A 19 -1.70 21.41 -10.09
N ALA A 20 -1.36 20.46 -10.95
CA ALA A 20 -2.35 19.69 -11.67
C ALA A 20 -3.20 18.97 -10.62
N ALA A 21 -4.49 19.33 -10.55
CA ALA A 21 -5.43 18.66 -9.66
C ALA A 21 -5.47 17.20 -10.08
N GLN A 22 -5.18 16.28 -9.15
CA GLN A 22 -5.22 14.85 -9.41
C GLN A 22 -6.62 14.44 -9.86
N LYS A 23 -6.71 13.78 -11.01
CA LYS A 23 -7.96 13.29 -11.56
C LYS A 23 -8.13 11.82 -11.20
N PHE A 24 -8.95 11.53 -10.18
CA PHE A 24 -9.32 10.17 -9.84
C PHE A 24 -10.31 9.58 -10.85
N PRO A 25 -10.28 8.26 -11.09
CA PRO A 25 -11.31 7.60 -11.87
C PRO A 25 -12.66 7.69 -11.17
N GLU A 26 -13.72 7.95 -11.95
CA GLU A 26 -15.10 7.92 -11.45
C GLU A 26 -15.55 6.47 -11.30
N ASN A 27 -16.26 6.15 -10.22
CA ASN A 27 -16.82 4.80 -10.02
C ASN A 27 -18.22 4.63 -10.61
N ASN A 28 -18.93 5.73 -10.90
CA ASN A 28 -20.28 5.72 -11.47
C ASN A 28 -21.27 4.76 -10.76
N GLY A 29 -21.08 4.57 -9.45
CA GLY A 29 -21.86 3.62 -8.64
C GLY A 29 -21.43 2.16 -8.77
N SER A 30 -20.40 1.84 -9.56
CA SER A 30 -19.82 0.50 -9.66
C SER A 30 -18.81 0.26 -8.54
N PRO A 31 -18.84 -0.89 -7.87
CA PRO A 31 -17.79 -1.27 -6.91
C PRO A 31 -16.47 -1.71 -7.58
N VAL A 32 -16.45 -1.86 -8.91
CA VAL A 32 -15.25 -2.26 -9.66
C VAL A 32 -14.98 -1.28 -10.78
N VAL A 33 -13.79 -0.70 -10.81
CA VAL A 33 -13.31 0.20 -11.85
C VAL A 33 -11.98 -0.31 -12.37
N ASP A 34 -11.97 -0.82 -13.59
CA ASP A 34 -10.77 -1.34 -14.26
C ASP A 34 -10.23 -0.32 -15.27
N GLN A 35 -9.55 0.72 -14.77
CA GLN A 35 -8.94 1.72 -15.65
C GLN A 35 -7.67 1.19 -16.35
N ALA A 36 -6.96 0.27 -15.72
CA ALA A 36 -5.74 -0.32 -16.30
C ALA A 36 -6.04 -1.37 -17.39
N GLY A 37 -7.27 -1.89 -17.46
CA GLY A 37 -7.67 -2.88 -18.45
C GLY A 37 -7.02 -4.25 -18.23
N ILE A 38 -6.85 -4.65 -16.97
CA ILE A 38 -6.17 -5.92 -16.59
C ILE A 38 -7.15 -7.00 -16.13
N LEU A 39 -8.42 -6.69 -16.07
CA LEU A 39 -9.49 -7.63 -15.72
C LEU A 39 -10.26 -8.07 -16.98
N THR A 40 -10.64 -9.33 -17.03
CA THR A 40 -11.60 -9.79 -18.03
C THR A 40 -13.01 -9.34 -17.67
N PRO A 41 -13.94 -9.22 -18.64
CA PRO A 41 -15.32 -8.89 -18.34
C PRO A 41 -15.99 -9.83 -17.33
N ALA A 42 -15.64 -11.13 -17.36
CA ALA A 42 -16.16 -12.11 -16.41
C ALA A 42 -15.68 -11.81 -14.98
N GLN A 43 -14.40 -11.47 -14.80
CA GLN A 43 -13.84 -11.09 -13.51
C GLN A 43 -14.47 -9.81 -12.95
N VAL A 44 -14.70 -8.82 -13.80
CA VAL A 44 -15.41 -7.59 -13.40
C VAL A 44 -16.80 -7.91 -12.86
N VAL A 45 -17.56 -8.74 -13.56
CA VAL A 45 -18.93 -9.14 -13.15
C VAL A 45 -18.90 -9.95 -11.85
N ASP A 46 -17.98 -10.88 -11.69
CA ASP A 46 -17.82 -11.69 -10.48
C ASP A 46 -17.49 -10.81 -9.26
N LEU A 47 -16.47 -9.94 -9.38
CA LEU A 47 -16.07 -9.01 -8.33
C LEU A 47 -17.20 -8.03 -7.95
N GLN A 48 -17.97 -7.54 -8.93
CA GLN A 48 -19.14 -6.70 -8.67
C GLN A 48 -20.20 -7.45 -7.88
N SER A 49 -20.52 -8.68 -8.28
CA SER A 49 -21.49 -9.54 -7.60
C SER A 49 -21.09 -9.81 -6.16
N LYS A 50 -19.84 -10.16 -5.92
CA LYS A 50 -19.28 -10.41 -4.59
C LYS A 50 -19.33 -9.16 -3.69
N ALA A 51 -18.94 -7.99 -4.23
CA ALA A 51 -18.99 -6.73 -3.49
C ALA A 51 -20.45 -6.33 -3.13
N GLN A 52 -21.38 -6.53 -4.04
CA GLN A 52 -22.81 -6.27 -3.80
C GLN A 52 -23.38 -7.24 -2.75
N ALA A 53 -23.05 -8.53 -2.83
CA ALA A 53 -23.47 -9.53 -1.85
C ALA A 53 -22.94 -9.20 -0.45
N LEU A 54 -21.69 -8.77 -0.32
CA LEU A 54 -21.13 -8.30 0.95
C LEU A 54 -21.92 -7.11 1.49
N SER A 55 -22.17 -6.12 0.66
CA SER A 55 -22.93 -4.93 1.06
C SER A 55 -24.35 -5.27 1.52
N ALA A 56 -25.03 -6.17 0.81
CA ALA A 56 -26.38 -6.61 1.15
C ALA A 56 -26.44 -7.41 2.46
N SER A 57 -25.42 -8.22 2.76
CA SER A 57 -25.40 -9.11 3.93
C SER A 57 -24.86 -8.42 5.20
N SER A 58 -23.88 -7.54 5.08
CA SER A 58 -23.16 -6.94 6.21
C SER A 58 -23.30 -5.42 6.31
N GLY A 59 -23.82 -4.75 5.27
CA GLY A 59 -23.83 -3.30 5.14
C GLY A 59 -22.46 -2.68 4.91
N ARG A 60 -21.38 -3.49 4.84
CA ARG A 60 -20.00 -3.02 4.63
C ARG A 60 -19.71 -2.84 3.15
N ALA A 61 -18.91 -1.85 2.80
CA ALA A 61 -18.60 -1.54 1.41
C ALA A 61 -17.18 -2.01 1.04
N PHE A 62 -17.10 -2.78 -0.05
CA PHE A 62 -15.85 -3.19 -0.67
C PHE A 62 -15.83 -2.75 -2.13
N ALA A 63 -14.68 -2.28 -2.61
CA ALA A 63 -14.47 -1.92 -4.01
C ALA A 63 -13.06 -2.29 -4.48
N VAL A 64 -12.93 -2.37 -5.82
CA VAL A 64 -11.67 -2.64 -6.51
C VAL A 64 -11.41 -1.53 -7.53
N ALA A 65 -10.22 -0.99 -7.54
CA ALA A 65 -9.75 -0.06 -8.54
C ALA A 65 -8.43 -0.53 -9.15
N THR A 66 -8.38 -0.66 -10.46
CA THR A 66 -7.11 -0.73 -11.17
C THR A 66 -6.83 0.61 -11.83
N VAL A 67 -5.62 1.12 -11.71
CA VAL A 67 -5.25 2.45 -12.19
C VAL A 67 -4.03 2.38 -13.12
N LYS A 68 -4.03 3.24 -14.15
CA LYS A 68 -2.93 3.28 -15.13
C LYS A 68 -1.66 3.88 -14.57
N SER A 69 -1.79 4.86 -13.67
CA SER A 69 -0.68 5.55 -13.04
C SER A 69 -1.09 6.09 -11.67
N LEU A 70 -0.12 6.21 -10.78
CA LEU A 70 -0.23 6.87 -9.47
C LEU A 70 0.20 8.34 -9.53
N ASP A 71 0.61 8.84 -10.70
CA ASP A 71 1.09 10.21 -10.91
C ASP A 71 2.19 10.64 -9.91
N GLY A 72 3.09 9.69 -9.62
CA GLY A 72 4.22 9.90 -8.71
C GLY A 72 3.88 9.83 -7.22
N GLN A 73 2.64 9.55 -6.85
CA GLN A 73 2.24 9.45 -5.45
C GLN A 73 2.53 8.05 -4.85
N PRO A 74 2.73 7.96 -3.52
CA PRO A 74 2.67 6.69 -2.81
C PRO A 74 1.29 6.05 -2.98
N ILE A 75 1.25 4.74 -3.22
CA ILE A 75 -0.02 4.04 -3.48
C ILE A 75 -0.96 4.07 -2.27
N GLU A 76 -0.43 4.11 -1.06
CA GLU A 76 -1.20 4.21 0.18
C GLU A 76 -1.95 5.55 0.23
N THR A 77 -1.26 6.64 -0.12
CA THR A 77 -1.85 7.98 -0.19
C THR A 77 -2.92 8.03 -1.27
N TYR A 78 -2.60 7.53 -2.46
CA TYR A 78 -3.54 7.45 -3.58
C TYR A 78 -4.80 6.66 -3.22
N GLY A 79 -4.62 5.46 -2.66
CA GLY A 79 -5.73 4.59 -2.27
C GLY A 79 -6.65 5.22 -1.23
N TYR A 80 -6.07 5.86 -0.20
CA TYR A 80 -6.86 6.57 0.81
C TYR A 80 -7.63 7.77 0.23
N GLN A 81 -7.00 8.55 -0.65
CA GLN A 81 -7.67 9.67 -1.32
C GLN A 81 -8.79 9.19 -2.24
N LEU A 82 -8.57 8.11 -3.00
CA LEU A 82 -9.56 7.52 -3.89
C LEU A 82 -10.75 6.96 -3.12
N LEU A 83 -10.50 6.25 -1.99
CA LEU A 83 -11.54 5.75 -1.10
C LEU A 83 -12.44 6.89 -0.61
N ARG A 84 -11.84 8.01 -0.21
CA ARG A 84 -12.58 9.22 0.21
C ARG A 84 -13.32 9.89 -0.93
N TYR A 85 -12.71 9.97 -2.11
CA TYR A 85 -13.32 10.55 -3.31
C TYR A 85 -14.57 9.76 -3.71
N TRP A 86 -14.51 8.43 -3.65
CA TRP A 86 -15.66 7.56 -3.89
C TRP A 86 -16.65 7.52 -2.73
N LYS A 87 -16.32 8.12 -1.59
CA LYS A 87 -17.14 8.07 -0.36
C LYS A 87 -17.50 6.63 0.00
N LEU A 88 -16.52 5.73 -0.13
CA LEU A 88 -16.74 4.31 0.06
C LEU A 88 -16.98 4.00 1.54
N GLY A 89 -18.04 3.24 1.82
CA GLY A 89 -18.51 2.94 3.17
C GLY A 89 -19.69 3.79 3.61
N SER A 90 -20.22 3.49 4.79
CA SER A 90 -21.33 4.26 5.36
C SER A 90 -20.86 5.64 5.82
N ALA A 91 -21.69 6.66 5.62
CA ALA A 91 -21.39 8.02 6.08
C ALA A 91 -21.17 8.12 7.61
N LYS A 92 -21.75 7.19 8.37
CA LYS A 92 -21.67 7.14 9.83
C LYS A 92 -20.38 6.47 10.31
N ASN A 93 -19.97 5.37 9.68
CA ASN A 93 -18.92 4.50 10.18
C ASN A 93 -17.61 4.62 9.38
N ASN A 94 -17.65 5.11 8.12
CA ASN A 94 -16.50 5.11 7.19
C ASN A 94 -15.83 3.72 7.12
N ASP A 95 -16.64 2.68 6.95
CA ASP A 95 -16.28 1.26 7.02
C ASP A 95 -15.98 0.63 5.65
N GLY A 96 -15.62 1.45 4.68
CA GLY A 96 -15.26 1.01 3.35
C GLY A 96 -13.84 0.44 3.28
N VAL A 97 -13.66 -0.54 2.38
CA VAL A 97 -12.35 -1.14 2.04
C VAL A 97 -12.17 -1.08 0.52
N LEU A 98 -11.02 -0.58 0.07
CA LEU A 98 -10.68 -0.42 -1.33
C LEU A 98 -9.37 -1.14 -1.66
N LEU A 99 -9.43 -2.11 -2.57
CA LEU A 99 -8.26 -2.73 -3.16
C LEU A 99 -7.83 -1.89 -4.38
N VAL A 100 -6.61 -1.36 -4.34
CA VAL A 100 -6.03 -0.58 -5.46
C VAL A 100 -4.83 -1.30 -6.04
N VAL A 101 -4.83 -1.47 -7.36
CA VAL A 101 -3.74 -2.08 -8.12
C VAL A 101 -3.23 -1.12 -9.19
N ALA A 102 -1.95 -0.85 -9.18
CA ALA A 102 -1.24 -0.03 -10.16
C ALA A 102 -0.19 -0.92 -10.87
N PRO A 103 -0.55 -1.57 -11.99
CA PRO A 103 0.31 -2.55 -12.65
C PRO A 103 1.59 -1.92 -13.23
N THR A 104 1.52 -0.68 -13.71
CA THR A 104 2.66 0.07 -14.26
C THR A 104 3.74 0.28 -13.19
N GLU A 105 3.37 0.68 -12.00
CA GLU A 105 4.27 0.87 -10.87
C GLU A 105 4.52 -0.42 -10.08
N ARG A 106 3.86 -1.52 -10.45
CA ARG A 106 3.91 -2.83 -9.76
C ARG A 106 3.57 -2.73 -8.28
N LYS A 107 2.55 -1.96 -7.97
CA LYS A 107 2.11 -1.68 -6.62
C LYS A 107 0.68 -2.13 -6.38
N VAL A 108 0.41 -2.54 -5.16
CA VAL A 108 -0.93 -2.89 -4.67
C VAL A 108 -1.07 -2.43 -3.23
N THR A 109 -2.25 -1.96 -2.87
CA THR A 109 -2.61 -1.60 -1.49
C THR A 109 -4.07 -1.92 -1.20
N ILE A 110 -4.38 -2.12 0.07
CA ILE A 110 -5.74 -2.20 0.59
C ILE A 110 -5.91 -0.96 1.47
N ALA A 111 -6.68 0.02 0.97
CA ALA A 111 -7.01 1.21 1.72
C ALA A 111 -8.29 0.97 2.53
N THR A 112 -8.27 1.35 3.80
CA THR A 112 -9.38 1.15 4.74
C THR A 112 -9.89 2.46 5.27
N GLY A 113 -11.20 2.59 5.37
CA GLY A 113 -11.84 3.67 6.11
C GLY A 113 -11.65 3.50 7.62
N TYR A 114 -11.86 4.56 8.37
CA TYR A 114 -11.61 4.57 9.81
C TYR A 114 -12.38 3.47 10.56
N GLY A 115 -13.66 3.26 10.23
CA GLY A 115 -14.49 2.22 10.86
C GLY A 115 -14.18 0.79 10.40
N ALA A 116 -13.36 0.61 9.37
CA ALA A 116 -12.90 -0.70 8.94
C ALA A 116 -11.70 -1.20 9.75
N GLY A 117 -11.04 -0.33 10.53
CA GLY A 117 -9.81 -0.64 11.25
C GLY A 117 -9.93 -1.77 12.27
N ASP A 118 -11.12 -2.01 12.82
CA ASP A 118 -11.33 -3.08 13.80
C ASP A 118 -11.25 -4.48 13.20
N TYR A 119 -11.56 -4.65 11.92
CA TYR A 119 -11.56 -5.94 11.24
C TYR A 119 -10.60 -6.05 10.06
N MET A 120 -10.20 -4.91 9.48
CA MET A 120 -9.23 -4.84 8.38
C MET A 120 -8.07 -3.92 8.79
N THR A 121 -7.22 -4.43 9.69
CA THR A 121 -6.01 -3.71 10.13
C THR A 121 -4.94 -3.71 9.04
N ASP A 122 -3.95 -2.81 9.16
CA ASP A 122 -2.78 -2.79 8.26
C ASP A 122 -2.04 -4.14 8.24
N ALA A 123 -1.98 -4.83 9.38
CA ALA A 123 -1.38 -6.15 9.48
C ALA A 123 -2.15 -7.18 8.64
N MET A 124 -3.48 -7.21 8.75
CA MET A 124 -4.34 -8.08 7.97
C MET A 124 -4.24 -7.77 6.48
N SER A 125 -4.32 -6.49 6.11
CA SER A 125 -4.13 -6.03 4.72
C SER A 125 -2.78 -6.48 4.16
N GLY A 126 -1.70 -6.34 4.94
CA GLY A 126 -0.36 -6.79 4.57
C GLY A 126 -0.25 -8.30 4.37
N ILE A 127 -0.91 -9.11 5.19
CA ILE A 127 -0.96 -10.57 5.04
C ILE A 127 -1.71 -10.94 3.76
N ILE A 128 -2.91 -10.38 3.54
CA ILE A 128 -3.70 -10.65 2.33
C ILE A 128 -2.88 -10.29 1.07
N ILE A 129 -2.26 -9.12 1.04
CA ILE A 129 -1.43 -8.71 -0.11
C ILE A 129 -0.30 -9.72 -0.33
N ARG A 130 0.45 -10.08 0.70
CA ARG A 130 1.63 -10.93 0.60
C ARG A 130 1.29 -12.38 0.25
N GLU A 131 0.21 -12.92 0.79
CA GLU A 131 -0.11 -14.34 0.70
C GLU A 131 -1.12 -14.67 -0.40
N GLN A 132 -2.03 -13.75 -0.71
CA GLN A 132 -3.08 -13.99 -1.70
C GLN A 132 -2.84 -13.28 -3.03
N ILE A 133 -2.28 -12.06 -3.02
CA ILE A 133 -2.17 -11.23 -4.24
C ILE A 133 -0.80 -11.37 -4.90
N ILE A 134 0.26 -11.13 -4.16
CA ILE A 134 1.64 -11.09 -4.69
C ILE A 134 2.09 -12.38 -5.36
N PRO A 135 1.73 -13.61 -4.91
CA PRO A 135 2.11 -14.83 -5.59
C PRO A 135 1.61 -14.90 -7.04
N HIS A 136 0.40 -14.40 -7.32
CA HIS A 136 -0.14 -14.29 -8.68
C HIS A 136 0.60 -13.24 -9.52
N PHE A 137 0.86 -12.07 -8.94
CA PHE A 137 1.56 -10.98 -9.64
C PHE A 137 3.01 -11.30 -10.00
N LYS A 138 3.63 -12.25 -9.30
CA LYS A 138 4.99 -12.74 -9.56
C LYS A 138 5.07 -13.85 -10.62
N GLN A 139 3.95 -14.34 -11.11
CA GLN A 139 3.93 -15.32 -12.21
C GLN A 139 4.49 -14.71 -13.50
N ASN A 140 4.85 -15.56 -14.44
CA ASN A 140 5.34 -15.13 -15.76
C ASN A 140 4.55 -15.85 -16.87
N PRO A 141 3.60 -15.17 -17.55
CA PRO A 141 3.20 -13.77 -17.37
C PRO A 141 2.48 -13.52 -16.04
N PRO A 142 2.48 -12.26 -15.53
CA PRO A 142 1.76 -11.91 -14.31
C PRO A 142 0.25 -12.16 -14.44
N ASP A 143 -0.32 -12.87 -13.47
CA ASP A 143 -1.77 -13.09 -13.35
C ASP A 143 -2.39 -12.02 -12.44
N TYR A 144 -2.60 -10.82 -12.98
CA TYR A 144 -3.21 -9.72 -12.22
C TYR A 144 -4.66 -10.02 -11.85
N GLY A 145 -5.43 -10.59 -12.78
CA GLY A 145 -6.83 -10.91 -12.56
C GLY A 145 -7.03 -11.92 -11.45
N GLY A 146 -6.34 -13.07 -11.50
CA GLY A 146 -6.41 -14.08 -10.46
C GLY A 146 -5.92 -13.58 -9.10
N GLY A 147 -4.88 -12.74 -9.07
CA GLY A 147 -4.42 -12.12 -7.81
C GLY A 147 -5.43 -11.14 -7.21
N ILE A 148 -6.13 -10.37 -8.04
CA ILE A 148 -7.19 -9.46 -7.59
C ILE A 148 -8.38 -10.27 -7.06
N GLU A 149 -8.80 -11.33 -7.73
CA GLU A 149 -9.88 -12.22 -7.28
C GLU A 149 -9.54 -12.89 -5.95
N ALA A 150 -8.34 -13.50 -5.83
CA ALA A 150 -7.89 -14.13 -4.58
C ALA A 150 -7.83 -13.13 -3.41
N GLY A 151 -7.31 -11.92 -3.67
CA GLY A 151 -7.29 -10.84 -2.70
C GLY A 151 -8.68 -10.37 -2.29
N ALA A 152 -9.58 -10.19 -3.26
CA ALA A 152 -10.97 -9.81 -3.01
C ALA A 152 -11.72 -10.86 -2.18
N ASP A 153 -11.56 -12.14 -2.50
CA ASP A 153 -12.17 -13.24 -1.75
C ASP A 153 -11.69 -13.27 -0.29
N ALA A 154 -10.39 -13.06 -0.06
CA ALA A 154 -9.85 -12.98 1.29
C ALA A 154 -10.35 -11.76 2.08
N ILE A 155 -10.43 -10.59 1.41
CA ILE A 155 -10.99 -9.36 2.01
C ILE A 155 -12.47 -9.57 2.36
N ILE A 156 -13.28 -10.05 1.42
CA ILE A 156 -14.71 -10.28 1.62
C ILE A 156 -14.95 -11.31 2.73
N LYS A 157 -14.17 -12.38 2.74
CA LYS A 157 -14.24 -13.39 3.83
C LYS A 157 -14.01 -12.74 5.19
N GLN A 158 -12.96 -11.94 5.35
CA GLN A 158 -12.64 -11.24 6.58
C GLN A 158 -13.75 -10.23 6.96
N MET A 159 -14.25 -9.49 5.97
CA MET A 159 -15.33 -8.52 6.16
C MET A 159 -16.69 -9.16 6.45
N SER A 160 -16.89 -10.42 6.14
CA SER A 160 -18.16 -11.16 6.39
C SER A 160 -18.22 -11.78 7.78
N LEU A 161 -17.09 -11.83 8.50
CA LEU A 161 -17.05 -12.42 9.84
C LEU A 161 -17.83 -11.60 10.87
N PRO A 162 -18.38 -12.25 11.91
CA PRO A 162 -18.88 -11.55 13.09
C PRO A 162 -17.79 -10.63 13.68
N PRO A 163 -18.15 -9.49 14.30
CA PRO A 163 -17.19 -8.49 14.77
C PRO A 163 -16.10 -9.07 15.69
N GLU A 164 -16.47 -9.93 16.63
CA GLU A 164 -15.52 -10.55 17.58
C GLU A 164 -14.50 -11.45 16.89
N GLU A 165 -14.95 -12.25 15.92
CA GLU A 165 -14.08 -13.14 15.16
C GLU A 165 -13.16 -12.37 14.22
N ALA A 166 -13.71 -11.35 13.55
CA ALA A 166 -12.94 -10.47 12.68
C ALA A 166 -11.83 -9.74 13.45
N GLN A 167 -12.13 -9.22 14.64
CA GLN A 167 -11.15 -8.56 15.51
C GLN A 167 -10.08 -9.55 16.01
N LYS A 168 -10.47 -10.77 16.39
CA LYS A 168 -9.51 -11.82 16.79
C LYS A 168 -8.54 -12.16 15.67
N ASN A 169 -9.04 -12.33 14.45
CA ASN A 169 -8.21 -12.60 13.28
C ASN A 169 -7.26 -11.42 12.98
N ALA A 170 -7.76 -10.19 13.05
CA ALA A 170 -6.95 -8.99 12.85
C ALA A 170 -5.86 -8.84 13.93
N ALA A 171 -6.16 -9.16 15.18
CA ALA A 171 -5.18 -9.16 16.27
C ALA A 171 -4.10 -10.24 16.07
N SER A 172 -4.49 -11.45 15.66
CA SER A 172 -3.56 -12.55 15.33
C SER A 172 -2.62 -12.17 14.18
N ALA A 173 -3.15 -11.51 13.15
CA ALA A 173 -2.37 -10.95 12.05
C ALA A 173 -1.32 -9.93 12.54
N GLY A 174 -1.72 -9.06 13.47
CA GLY A 174 -0.82 -8.09 14.11
C GLY A 174 0.32 -8.73 14.90
N ALA A 175 0.03 -9.83 15.63
CA ALA A 175 1.05 -10.59 16.35
C ALA A 175 2.04 -11.24 15.38
N ALA A 176 1.55 -11.96 14.38
CA ALA A 176 2.39 -12.59 13.35
C ALA A 176 3.28 -11.58 12.60
N GLN A 177 2.77 -10.39 12.32
CA GLN A 177 3.57 -9.35 11.67
C GLN A 177 4.70 -8.81 12.59
N LYS A 178 4.45 -8.71 13.90
CA LYS A 178 5.47 -8.31 14.87
C LYS A 178 6.60 -9.34 14.96
N GLU A 179 6.25 -10.62 15.05
CA GLU A 179 7.21 -11.73 15.08
C GLU A 179 8.08 -11.75 13.81
N TRP A 180 7.47 -11.60 12.65
CA TRP A 180 8.18 -11.52 11.38
C TRP A 180 9.16 -10.34 11.32
N ARG A 181 8.77 -9.15 11.80
CA ARG A 181 9.66 -7.98 11.88
C ARG A 181 10.82 -8.20 12.84
N GLN A 182 10.61 -8.87 13.96
CA GLN A 182 11.66 -9.17 14.92
C GLN A 182 12.67 -10.18 14.36
N SER A 183 12.19 -11.23 13.67
CA SER A 183 13.07 -12.22 13.06
C SER A 183 13.87 -11.69 11.87
N SER A 184 13.31 -10.75 11.10
CA SER A 184 14.00 -10.15 9.95
C SER A 184 14.98 -9.02 10.33
N GLY A 185 14.81 -8.41 11.49
CA GLY A 185 15.62 -7.25 11.94
C GLY A 185 16.83 -7.61 12.82
N GLY A 186 16.87 -8.81 13.37
CA GLY A 186 17.84 -9.19 14.38
C GLY A 186 19.25 -9.50 13.87
N ASP A 187 19.35 -10.16 12.74
CA ASP A 187 20.66 -10.73 12.32
C ASP A 187 21.55 -9.76 11.53
N VAL A 188 20.98 -8.85 10.77
CA VAL A 188 21.78 -7.95 9.91
C VAL A 188 22.45 -6.86 10.73
N SER A 189 21.81 -6.37 11.79
CA SER A 189 22.34 -5.26 12.60
C SER A 189 23.54 -5.67 13.46
N VAL A 190 23.51 -6.84 14.08
CA VAL A 190 24.59 -7.34 14.94
C VAL A 190 25.81 -7.72 14.11
N VAL A 191 25.64 -8.40 13.00
CA VAL A 191 26.74 -8.77 12.09
C VAL A 191 27.37 -7.52 11.47
N PHE A 192 26.57 -6.53 11.08
CA PHE A 192 27.09 -5.27 10.53
C PHE A 192 27.88 -4.46 11.58
N ILE A 193 27.39 -4.40 12.82
CA ILE A 193 28.10 -3.73 13.93
C ILE A 193 29.40 -4.46 14.24
N LEU A 194 29.40 -5.78 14.30
CA LEU A 194 30.62 -6.57 14.52
C LEU A 194 31.63 -6.40 13.37
N MET A 195 31.19 -6.33 12.13
CA MET A 195 32.06 -6.04 10.98
C MET A 195 32.66 -4.65 11.06
N ILE A 196 31.88 -3.63 11.44
CA ILE A 196 32.38 -2.26 11.60
C ILE A 196 33.40 -2.19 12.73
N VAL A 197 33.14 -2.82 13.89
CA VAL A 197 34.08 -2.86 15.05
C VAL A 197 35.35 -3.59 14.66
N ALA A 198 35.27 -4.71 13.94
CA ALA A 198 36.44 -5.43 13.44
C ALA A 198 37.27 -4.59 12.46
N PHE A 199 36.61 -3.85 11.57
CA PHE A 199 37.29 -3.00 10.58
C PHE A 199 37.97 -1.80 11.23
N ILE A 200 37.35 -1.20 12.25
CA ILE A 200 37.95 -0.11 13.04
C ILE A 200 39.13 -0.65 13.84
N GLY A 201 39.01 -1.81 14.49
CA GLY A 201 40.10 -2.47 15.23
C GLY A 201 41.30 -2.77 14.35
N LEU A 202 41.08 -3.30 13.14
CA LEU A 202 42.13 -3.60 12.16
C LEU A 202 42.84 -2.31 11.66
N SER A 203 42.07 -1.24 11.49
CA SER A 203 42.54 0.08 11.05
C SER A 203 43.45 0.74 12.09
N VAL A 204 43.11 0.61 13.37
CA VAL A 204 43.91 1.12 14.50
C VAL A 204 45.20 0.28 14.67
N MET A 205 45.11 -1.03 14.55
CA MET A 205 46.26 -1.93 14.62
C MET A 205 47.27 -1.68 13.48
N ARG A 206 46.84 -1.42 12.25
CA ARG A 206 47.72 -1.04 11.13
C ARG A 206 48.43 0.31 11.36
N ARG A 207 47.83 1.26 12.05
CA ARG A 207 48.49 2.54 12.41
C ARG A 207 49.51 2.37 13.54
N ALA A 208 49.28 1.44 14.48
CA ALA A 208 50.18 1.18 15.58
C ALA A 208 51.45 0.41 15.16
N THR A 209 51.36 -0.42 14.11
CA THR A 209 52.50 -1.22 13.59
C THR A 209 53.34 -0.51 12.52
N GLY A 210 52.87 0.65 12.00
CA GLY A 210 53.53 1.43 10.94
C GLY A 210 54.62 2.42 11.42
N ILE A 211 54.99 2.46 12.72
CA ILE A 211 55.95 3.44 13.28
C ILE A 211 57.31 2.79 13.66
N CYS A 212 57.59 1.61 13.17
CA CYS A 212 58.92 1.00 13.47
C CYS A 212 59.54 0.43 12.20
N SER A 213 59.96 1.31 11.26
CA SER A 213 60.93 0.96 10.23
C SER A 213 61.47 2.25 9.59
N LEU A 214 62.38 2.92 10.29
CA LEU A 214 63.36 3.85 9.75
C LEU A 214 64.49 4.00 10.79
N SER A 215 65.46 3.12 10.68
CA SER A 215 66.86 3.35 11.08
C SER A 215 67.74 2.45 10.24
#